data_f8c9d5b740f4f0bdf00b70860cd26671
#
_entry.id   f8c9d5b740f4f0bdf00b70860cd26671
#
_cell.length_a   1.000
_cell.length_b   1.000
_cell.length_c   1.000
_cell.angle_alpha   90.00
_cell.angle_beta   90.00
_cell.angle_gamma   90.00
#
_symmetry.space_group_name_H-M   'P 1'
#
loop_
_entity.id
_entity.type
_entity.pdbx_description
1 polymer ?
#
loop_
_entity_poly.entity_id
_entity_poly.type
_entity_poly.pdbx_seq_one_letter_code
_entity_poly.pdbx_strand_id
1 'polypeptide(L)'
;MDQHKTPHESVNAMSQTTLVYCDAPSTDYIVADQSLLPLTTCKADLHLHTTHSDGSCTPIELIDYVVNHTDLQVIATTDHDEISGAQIARDYAQGRGIDVIIGEEISSREGHILAYFVHERIAPGMSARDTICAIHEQGGLAVAAHPYDWMVRSLGRYGLMQRATGIQPEWAFDAIETLNSSLFPRYANVTAQRAATALGLPMIGGSDSHQLRTVGYGYTVYAGRNASDLRSALRHGRTCPAGANWSYTDLAVATGRLVQRVSMAGVSLALRSIGLVS
;
A
#
# COMPACT_ATOMS: atom_id res chain seq x y z
N MET A 1 -16.24 -6.51 -67.49
CA MET A 1 -17.03 -5.73 -66.56
C MET A 1 -17.00 -6.51 -65.24
N ASP A 2 -15.99 -6.29 -64.44
CA ASP A 2 -15.92 -6.90 -63.10
C ASP A 2 -15.29 -5.89 -62.17
N GLN A 3 -16.06 -5.52 -61.13
CA GLN A 3 -15.67 -4.56 -60.16
C GLN A 3 -14.95 -5.27 -59.01
N HIS A 4 -13.66 -5.04 -58.87
CA HIS A 4 -12.89 -5.39 -57.66
C HIS A 4 -13.30 -4.49 -56.51
N LYS A 5 -13.99 -5.06 -55.53
CA LYS A 5 -14.16 -4.52 -54.19
C LYS A 5 -12.96 -4.96 -53.35
N THR A 6 -12.15 -4.04 -52.96
CA THR A 6 -11.14 -4.20 -51.89
C THR A 6 -11.81 -4.30 -50.52
N PRO A 7 -11.35 -5.18 -49.62
CA PRO A 7 -11.85 -5.19 -48.26
C PRO A 7 -11.23 -4.06 -47.46
N HIS A 8 -12.07 -3.26 -46.82
CA HIS A 8 -11.67 -2.30 -45.80
C HIS A 8 -11.15 -3.08 -44.58
N GLU A 9 -9.88 -2.88 -44.28
CA GLU A 9 -9.30 -3.23 -43.01
C GLU A 9 -9.99 -2.45 -41.89
N SER A 10 -10.60 -3.18 -40.98
CA SER A 10 -11.14 -2.68 -39.74
C SER A 10 -9.97 -2.32 -38.81
N VAL A 11 -9.71 -1.04 -38.69
CA VAL A 11 -8.79 -0.48 -37.67
C VAL A 11 -9.33 -0.85 -36.31
N ASN A 12 -8.54 -1.65 -35.60
CA ASN A 12 -8.73 -2.02 -34.21
C ASN A 12 -9.07 -0.80 -33.36
N ALA A 13 -10.24 -0.80 -32.78
CA ALA A 13 -10.61 0.11 -31.73
C ALA A 13 -9.70 -0.17 -30.51
N MET A 14 -8.74 0.72 -30.27
CA MET A 14 -8.03 0.78 -29.01
C MET A 14 -9.09 0.88 -27.89
N SER A 15 -9.10 -0.14 -27.02
CA SER A 15 -9.87 -0.14 -25.80
C SER A 15 -9.55 1.14 -25.02
N GLN A 16 -10.49 2.06 -25.00
CA GLN A 16 -10.43 3.21 -24.11
C GLN A 16 -10.55 2.66 -22.69
N THR A 17 -9.45 2.68 -21.96
CA THR A 17 -9.44 2.42 -20.52
C THR A 17 -10.23 3.55 -19.86
N THR A 18 -11.50 3.30 -19.53
CA THR A 18 -12.30 4.25 -18.79
C THR A 18 -11.76 4.35 -17.38
N LEU A 19 -11.05 5.43 -17.09
CA LEU A 19 -10.66 5.78 -15.73
C LEU A 19 -11.93 6.10 -14.95
N VAL A 20 -12.18 5.34 -13.90
CA VAL A 20 -13.31 5.58 -13.01
C VAL A 20 -12.95 6.76 -12.10
N TYR A 21 -13.55 7.90 -12.35
CA TYR A 21 -13.47 9.05 -11.47
C TYR A 21 -14.41 8.87 -10.29
N CYS A 22 -13.86 8.92 -9.08
CA CYS A 22 -14.65 9.02 -7.86
C CYS A 22 -14.86 10.51 -7.54
N ASP A 23 -15.85 11.14 -8.14
CA ASP A 23 -16.29 12.47 -7.75
C ASP A 23 -17.23 12.35 -6.54
N ALA A 24 -16.74 12.64 -5.33
CA ALA A 24 -17.57 12.81 -4.16
C ALA A 24 -17.50 14.25 -3.66
N PRO A 25 -18.63 14.99 -3.59
CA PRO A 25 -18.67 16.24 -2.86
C PRO A 25 -18.68 15.97 -1.35
N SER A 26 -17.71 16.55 -0.68
CA SER A 26 -17.65 16.84 0.76
C SER A 26 -18.37 15.84 1.67
N THR A 27 -17.66 14.95 2.28
CA THR A 27 -17.67 14.43 3.66
C THR A 27 -17.07 13.03 3.71
N ASP A 28 -16.00 12.90 4.40
CA ASP A 28 -15.44 11.75 5.13
C ASP A 28 -15.23 10.39 4.44
N TYR A 29 -15.68 10.12 3.21
CA TYR A 29 -15.53 8.82 2.56
C TYR A 29 -15.16 8.97 1.08
N ILE A 30 -14.06 8.33 0.67
CA ILE A 30 -13.82 8.07 -0.75
C ILE A 30 -14.58 6.79 -1.08
N VAL A 31 -15.79 6.92 -1.61
CA VAL A 31 -16.55 5.79 -2.13
C VAL A 31 -16.24 5.67 -3.61
N ALA A 32 -15.59 4.59 -4.00
CA ALA A 32 -15.53 4.22 -5.40
C ALA A 32 -16.92 3.95 -5.93
N ASP A 33 -17.20 4.33 -7.16
CA ASP A 33 -18.42 3.89 -7.82
C ASP A 33 -18.37 2.36 -8.00
N GLN A 34 -19.00 1.65 -7.06
CA GLN A 34 -19.03 0.19 -7.04
C GLN A 34 -19.87 -0.39 -8.20
N SER A 35 -20.61 0.45 -8.92
CA SER A 35 -21.47 -0.01 -10.03
C SER A 35 -20.69 -0.55 -11.24
N LEU A 36 -19.39 -0.24 -11.31
CA LEU A 36 -18.50 -0.68 -12.39
C LEU A 36 -17.62 -1.89 -12.02
N LEU A 37 -17.73 -2.38 -10.79
CA LEU A 37 -17.02 -3.56 -10.34
C LEU A 37 -17.86 -4.81 -10.64
N PRO A 38 -17.26 -5.94 -11.05
CA PRO A 38 -17.97 -7.20 -11.21
C PRO A 38 -18.59 -7.65 -9.89
N LEU A 39 -19.61 -8.51 -9.96
CA LEU A 39 -20.44 -8.98 -8.85
C LEU A 39 -19.68 -9.59 -7.65
N THR A 40 -18.41 -9.90 -7.82
CA THR A 40 -17.54 -10.40 -6.74
C THR A 40 -16.36 -9.45 -6.56
N THR A 41 -16.43 -8.61 -5.55
CA THR A 41 -15.35 -7.72 -5.15
C THR A 41 -14.76 -8.18 -3.83
N CYS A 42 -13.46 -8.04 -3.68
CA CYS A 42 -12.71 -8.33 -2.47
C CYS A 42 -12.03 -7.07 -1.94
N LYS A 43 -11.72 -7.10 -0.66
CA LYS A 43 -11.03 -6.04 0.06
C LYS A 43 -9.65 -6.51 0.49
N ALA A 44 -8.67 -5.65 0.31
CA ALA A 44 -7.30 -5.89 0.76
C ALA A 44 -6.78 -4.69 1.54
N ASP A 45 -6.29 -4.89 2.78
CA ASP A 45 -5.51 -3.88 3.47
C ASP A 45 -4.03 -4.10 3.15
N LEU A 46 -3.42 -3.13 2.47
CA LEU A 46 -2.11 -3.28 1.85
C LEU A 46 -0.98 -2.57 2.60
N HIS A 47 -1.26 -2.04 3.80
CA HIS A 47 -0.26 -1.33 4.59
C HIS A 47 -0.47 -1.58 6.09
N LEU A 48 0.28 -2.55 6.63
CA LEU A 48 0.13 -3.04 8.00
C LEU A 48 1.49 -3.30 8.65
N HIS A 49 1.61 -2.89 9.92
CA HIS A 49 2.82 -3.06 10.72
C HIS A 49 2.62 -4.01 11.89
N THR A 50 3.65 -4.79 12.20
CA THR A 50 3.68 -5.72 13.33
C THR A 50 4.80 -5.37 14.32
N THR A 51 4.98 -6.20 15.35
CA THR A 51 6.10 -6.09 16.28
C THR A 51 7.46 -6.40 15.65
N HIS A 52 7.50 -6.76 14.37
CA HIS A 52 8.74 -6.92 13.61
C HIS A 52 9.33 -5.57 13.16
N SER A 53 8.52 -4.51 13.21
CA SER A 53 8.97 -3.13 13.09
C SER A 53 8.44 -2.28 14.25
N ASP A 54 7.50 -1.44 14.01
CA ASP A 54 6.97 -0.49 14.99
C ASP A 54 5.47 -0.66 15.29
N GLY A 55 4.84 -1.67 14.72
CA GLY A 55 3.49 -2.11 15.08
C GLY A 55 3.40 -2.63 16.53
N SER A 56 2.21 -2.75 17.07
CA SER A 56 1.97 -3.16 18.45
C SER A 56 1.41 -4.57 18.62
N CYS A 57 1.13 -5.27 17.53
CA CYS A 57 0.63 -6.64 17.52
C CYS A 57 1.64 -7.59 16.86
N THR A 58 1.67 -8.81 17.33
CA THR A 58 2.42 -9.87 16.65
C THR A 58 1.76 -10.24 15.32
N PRO A 59 2.49 -10.83 14.36
CA PRO A 59 1.89 -11.34 13.13
C PRO A 59 0.73 -12.32 13.36
N ILE A 60 0.80 -13.13 14.41
CA ILE A 60 -0.25 -14.09 14.77
C ILE A 60 -1.50 -13.35 15.26
N GLU A 61 -1.36 -12.40 16.18
CA GLU A 61 -2.48 -11.56 16.66
C GLU A 61 -3.12 -10.77 15.53
N LEU A 62 -2.33 -10.29 14.56
CA LEU A 62 -2.83 -9.62 13.37
C LEU A 62 -3.76 -10.55 12.56
N ILE A 63 -3.32 -11.76 12.26
CA ILE A 63 -4.13 -12.73 11.49
C ILE A 63 -5.41 -13.10 12.27
N ASP A 64 -5.30 -13.40 13.56
CA ASP A 64 -6.47 -13.74 14.38
C ASP A 64 -7.48 -12.58 14.41
N TYR A 65 -7.00 -11.33 14.49
CA TYR A 65 -7.86 -10.16 14.43
C TYR A 65 -8.54 -10.01 13.07
N VAL A 66 -7.77 -10.11 11.97
CA VAL A 66 -8.33 -9.97 10.62
C VAL A 66 -9.41 -11.00 10.35
N VAL A 67 -9.16 -12.27 10.67
CA VAL A 67 -10.11 -13.36 10.45
C VAL A 67 -11.40 -13.20 11.27
N ASN A 68 -11.30 -12.71 12.52
CA ASN A 68 -12.43 -12.67 13.43
C ASN A 68 -13.19 -11.33 13.45
N HIS A 69 -12.58 -10.24 12.98
CA HIS A 69 -13.11 -8.89 13.19
C HIS A 69 -13.19 -8.02 11.92
N THR A 70 -12.76 -8.53 10.77
CA THR A 70 -12.80 -7.79 9.49
C THR A 70 -13.47 -8.60 8.39
N ASP A 71 -13.78 -7.94 7.28
CA ASP A 71 -14.24 -8.56 6.04
C ASP A 71 -13.16 -8.52 4.93
N LEU A 72 -11.89 -8.43 5.31
CA LEU A 72 -10.76 -8.47 4.41
C LEU A 72 -10.52 -9.90 3.90
N GLN A 73 -10.21 -10.05 2.61
CA GLN A 73 -9.83 -11.33 2.00
C GLN A 73 -8.32 -11.44 1.80
N VAL A 74 -7.64 -10.29 1.70
CA VAL A 74 -6.20 -10.23 1.51
C VAL A 74 -5.63 -9.15 2.43
N ILE A 75 -4.45 -9.39 2.98
CA ILE A 75 -3.64 -8.35 3.63
C ILE A 75 -2.22 -8.38 3.09
N ALA A 76 -1.53 -7.25 3.16
CA ALA A 76 -0.07 -7.20 3.07
C ALA A 76 0.50 -6.76 4.42
N THR A 77 1.41 -7.55 4.98
CA THR A 77 2.22 -7.10 6.12
C THR A 77 3.47 -6.44 5.55
N THR A 78 3.70 -5.21 5.94
CA THR A 78 4.69 -4.29 5.35
C THR A 78 5.55 -3.64 6.42
N ASP A 79 6.11 -4.45 7.31
CA ASP A 79 7.00 -3.97 8.36
C ASP A 79 8.15 -3.16 7.78
N HIS A 80 8.59 -2.11 8.49
CA HIS A 80 9.70 -1.26 8.05
C HIS A 80 10.99 -2.08 7.91
N ASP A 81 11.53 -2.08 6.69
CA ASP A 81 12.82 -2.69 6.36
C ASP A 81 12.96 -4.17 6.78
N GLU A 82 11.83 -4.91 6.84
CA GLU A 82 11.78 -6.28 7.36
C GLU A 82 10.61 -7.08 6.76
N ILE A 83 10.83 -8.36 6.43
CA ILE A 83 9.82 -9.25 5.87
C ILE A 83 9.47 -10.45 6.76
N SER A 84 10.20 -10.66 7.85
CA SER A 84 9.99 -11.84 8.69
C SER A 84 8.61 -11.86 9.35
N GLY A 85 8.05 -10.70 9.69
CA GLY A 85 6.67 -10.57 10.16
C GLY A 85 5.66 -11.06 9.13
N ALA A 86 5.84 -10.67 7.87
CA ALA A 86 4.99 -11.08 6.76
C ALA A 86 5.10 -12.60 6.48
N GLN A 87 6.29 -13.17 6.60
CA GLN A 87 6.51 -14.61 6.44
C GLN A 87 5.76 -15.40 7.51
N ILE A 88 5.87 -14.99 8.78
CA ILE A 88 5.14 -15.61 9.90
C ILE A 88 3.62 -15.48 9.71
N ALA A 89 3.14 -14.28 9.35
CA ALA A 89 1.72 -14.02 9.10
C ALA A 89 1.18 -14.92 8.00
N ARG A 90 1.89 -15.01 6.86
CA ARG A 90 1.51 -15.86 5.72
C ARG A 90 1.44 -17.33 6.12
N ASP A 91 2.44 -17.84 6.83
CA ASP A 91 2.50 -19.25 7.21
C ASP A 91 1.37 -19.58 8.21
N TYR A 92 1.07 -18.67 9.13
CA TYR A 92 -0.02 -18.84 10.08
C TYR A 92 -1.41 -18.69 9.44
N ALA A 93 -1.54 -17.92 8.38
CA ALA A 93 -2.80 -17.71 7.66
C ALA A 93 -3.26 -18.92 6.83
N GLN A 94 -2.38 -19.91 6.61
CA GLN A 94 -2.72 -21.09 5.81
C GLN A 94 -3.95 -21.82 6.33
N GLY A 95 -4.95 -22.00 5.48
CA GLY A 95 -6.21 -22.67 5.81
C GLY A 95 -7.18 -21.83 6.67
N ARG A 96 -6.91 -20.55 6.91
CA ARG A 96 -7.74 -19.66 7.75
C ARG A 96 -8.65 -18.73 6.95
N GLY A 97 -8.67 -18.84 5.61
CA GLY A 97 -9.58 -18.06 4.74
C GLY A 97 -9.12 -16.65 4.43
N ILE A 98 -7.87 -16.30 4.73
CA ILE A 98 -7.23 -15.03 4.41
C ILE A 98 -5.92 -15.28 3.64
N ASP A 99 -5.66 -14.48 2.60
CA ASP A 99 -4.39 -14.47 1.90
C ASP A 99 -3.48 -13.38 2.48
N VAL A 100 -2.20 -13.70 2.65
CA VAL A 100 -1.19 -12.76 3.10
C VAL A 100 -0.12 -12.57 2.03
N ILE A 101 0.04 -11.34 1.60
CA ILE A 101 1.13 -10.90 0.72
C ILE A 101 2.34 -10.61 1.59
N ILE A 102 3.49 -11.21 1.23
CA ILE A 102 4.76 -10.77 1.79
C ILE A 102 5.06 -9.41 1.19
N GLY A 103 5.08 -8.40 2.05
CA GLY A 103 5.43 -7.03 1.72
C GLY A 103 6.51 -6.50 2.64
N GLU A 104 6.97 -5.32 2.32
CA GLU A 104 7.97 -4.55 3.07
C GLU A 104 7.75 -3.07 2.83
N GLU A 105 7.81 -2.24 3.86
CA GLU A 105 7.91 -0.80 3.68
C GLU A 105 9.37 -0.38 3.77
N ILE A 106 9.99 -0.12 2.62
CA ILE A 106 11.42 0.11 2.50
C ILE A 106 11.73 1.58 2.71
N SER A 107 12.64 1.87 3.64
CA SER A 107 13.19 3.21 3.88
C SER A 107 14.21 3.59 2.81
N SER A 108 13.75 4.05 1.63
CA SER A 108 14.66 4.57 0.62
C SER A 108 15.21 5.96 1.03
N ARG A 109 16.23 6.46 0.33
CA ARG A 109 16.78 7.80 0.59
C ARG A 109 15.77 8.92 0.38
N GLU A 110 14.90 8.76 -0.61
CA GLU A 110 13.93 9.79 -1.00
C GLU A 110 12.59 9.67 -0.28
N GLY A 111 12.26 8.50 0.28
CA GLY A 111 10.99 8.26 0.97
C GLY A 111 10.65 6.79 1.03
N HIS A 112 9.53 6.45 1.66
CA HIS A 112 9.08 5.08 1.82
C HIS A 112 8.51 4.51 0.51
N ILE A 113 8.78 3.23 0.28
CA ILE A 113 8.31 2.45 -0.86
C ILE A 113 7.74 1.14 -0.34
N LEU A 114 6.47 0.88 -0.63
CA LEU A 114 5.87 -0.43 -0.35
C LEU A 114 6.28 -1.41 -1.44
N ALA A 115 6.83 -2.53 -1.05
CA ALA A 115 7.10 -3.67 -1.90
C ALA A 115 6.07 -4.75 -1.64
N TYR A 116 5.51 -5.34 -2.69
CA TYR A 116 4.61 -6.49 -2.57
C TYR A 116 5.12 -7.67 -3.39
N PHE A 117 4.81 -8.88 -2.92
CA PHE A 117 5.20 -10.14 -3.56
C PHE A 117 6.73 -10.33 -3.65
N VAL A 118 7.43 -9.80 -2.68
CA VAL A 118 8.87 -10.05 -2.49
C VAL A 118 9.09 -11.31 -1.66
N HIS A 119 10.28 -11.89 -1.74
CA HIS A 119 10.63 -13.11 -1.02
C HIS A 119 11.93 -12.98 -0.23
N GLU A 120 12.71 -11.95 -0.51
CA GLU A 120 13.91 -11.57 0.21
C GLU A 120 13.82 -10.11 0.63
N ARG A 121 14.35 -9.82 1.82
CA ARG A 121 14.44 -8.46 2.36
C ARG A 121 15.25 -7.56 1.45
N ILE A 122 14.79 -6.33 1.26
CA ILE A 122 15.48 -5.31 0.47
C ILE A 122 16.20 -4.35 1.42
N ALA A 123 17.47 -4.05 1.12
CA ALA A 123 18.28 -3.20 2.00
C ALA A 123 17.75 -1.76 2.04
N PRO A 124 17.57 -1.16 3.23
CA PRO A 124 17.21 0.25 3.36
C PRO A 124 18.33 1.19 2.93
N GLY A 125 18.00 2.46 2.72
CA GLY A 125 18.96 3.52 2.42
C GLY A 125 19.47 3.55 0.97
N MET A 126 18.96 2.69 0.10
CA MET A 126 19.19 2.78 -1.34
C MET A 126 18.45 3.98 -1.94
N SER A 127 18.80 4.38 -3.16
CA SER A 127 17.98 5.34 -3.88
C SER A 127 16.60 4.73 -4.20
N ALA A 128 15.57 5.54 -4.32
CA ALA A 128 14.24 5.05 -4.72
C ALA A 128 14.31 4.26 -6.05
N ARG A 129 15.18 4.68 -6.98
CA ARG A 129 15.44 3.94 -8.21
C ARG A 129 15.96 2.53 -7.93
N ASP A 130 17.05 2.42 -7.18
CA ASP A 130 17.68 1.12 -6.91
C ASP A 130 16.77 0.23 -6.08
N THR A 131 15.98 0.82 -5.18
CA THR A 131 14.93 0.12 -4.42
C THR A 131 13.87 -0.47 -5.35
N ILE A 132 13.33 0.32 -6.30
CA ILE A 132 12.33 -0.16 -7.25
C ILE A 132 12.92 -1.28 -8.12
N CYS A 133 14.16 -1.12 -8.62
CA CYS A 133 14.84 -2.17 -9.39
C CYS A 133 14.94 -3.46 -8.57
N ALA A 134 15.38 -3.39 -7.32
CA ALA A 134 15.51 -4.57 -6.44
C ALA A 134 14.16 -5.26 -6.17
N ILE A 135 13.06 -4.48 -6.07
CA ILE A 135 11.70 -5.03 -5.97
C ILE A 135 11.34 -5.79 -7.27
N HIS A 136 11.56 -5.17 -8.42
CA HIS A 136 11.24 -5.76 -9.73
C HIS A 136 12.11 -6.97 -10.05
N GLU A 137 13.38 -7.00 -9.65
CA GLU A 137 14.27 -8.17 -9.79
C GLU A 137 13.72 -9.41 -9.08
N GLN A 138 13.02 -9.23 -7.97
CA GLN A 138 12.28 -10.30 -7.29
C GLN A 138 10.92 -10.61 -7.95
N GLY A 139 10.55 -9.90 -9.01
CA GLY A 139 9.23 -9.98 -9.63
C GLY A 139 8.14 -9.28 -8.81
N GLY A 140 8.48 -8.53 -7.78
CA GLY A 140 7.57 -7.78 -6.93
C GLY A 140 6.88 -6.60 -7.63
N LEU A 141 6.06 -5.87 -6.88
CA LEU A 141 5.44 -4.62 -7.28
C LEU A 141 5.89 -3.51 -6.34
N ALA A 142 6.31 -2.38 -6.92
CA ALA A 142 6.76 -1.19 -6.19
C ALA A 142 5.64 -0.14 -6.13
N VAL A 143 5.28 0.29 -4.93
CA VAL A 143 4.20 1.26 -4.72
C VAL A 143 4.71 2.44 -3.90
N ALA A 144 4.37 3.67 -4.33
CA ALA A 144 4.71 4.86 -3.59
C ALA A 144 3.86 4.95 -2.32
N ALA A 145 4.47 4.79 -1.15
CA ALA A 145 3.81 4.87 0.16
C ALA A 145 3.48 6.33 0.48
N HIS A 146 2.24 6.62 0.92
CA HIS A 146 1.79 7.95 1.39
C HIS A 146 2.60 9.14 0.83
N PRO A 147 2.72 9.31 -0.51
CA PRO A 147 3.79 10.07 -1.16
C PRO A 147 3.80 11.57 -0.88
N TYR A 148 2.75 12.10 -0.26
CA TYR A 148 2.62 13.52 0.07
C TYR A 148 2.45 13.78 1.57
N ASP A 149 2.76 12.79 2.41
CA ASP A 149 2.85 13.03 3.83
C ASP A 149 4.05 13.96 4.12
N TRP A 150 3.86 14.90 5.03
CA TRP A 150 4.90 15.82 5.46
C TRP A 150 5.47 15.48 6.85
N MET A 151 4.81 14.57 7.56
CA MET A 151 5.21 14.17 8.92
C MET A 151 6.17 12.98 8.90
N VAL A 152 6.10 12.14 7.87
CA VAL A 152 6.99 10.99 7.69
C VAL A 152 7.79 11.11 6.38
N ARG A 153 8.78 10.25 6.22
CA ARG A 153 9.61 10.25 5.01
C ARG A 153 8.79 9.85 3.81
N SER A 154 8.49 10.80 2.97
CA SER A 154 7.68 10.62 1.76
C SER A 154 8.41 11.12 0.54
N LEU A 155 8.14 10.48 -0.61
CA LEU A 155 8.78 10.78 -1.89
C LEU A 155 8.58 12.23 -2.36
N GLY A 156 7.46 12.84 -1.95
CA GLY A 156 7.08 14.17 -2.40
C GLY A 156 6.83 14.25 -3.91
N ARG A 157 6.50 15.46 -4.36
CA ARG A 157 6.18 15.70 -5.76
C ARG A 157 7.33 15.31 -6.71
N TYR A 158 8.56 15.70 -6.35
CA TYR A 158 9.71 15.49 -7.24
C TYR A 158 10.08 14.00 -7.34
N GLY A 159 10.14 13.30 -6.24
CA GLY A 159 10.47 11.86 -6.23
C GLY A 159 9.46 11.04 -7.01
N LEU A 160 8.17 11.31 -6.82
CA LEU A 160 7.09 10.62 -7.51
C LEU A 160 7.09 10.91 -9.01
N MET A 161 7.15 12.18 -9.43
CA MET A 161 7.11 12.55 -10.85
C MET A 161 8.33 12.04 -11.63
N GLN A 162 9.54 12.10 -11.05
CA GLN A 162 10.73 11.59 -11.72
C GLN A 162 10.65 10.08 -12.01
N ARG A 163 9.90 9.33 -11.18
CA ARG A 163 9.78 7.87 -11.28
C ARG A 163 8.58 7.44 -12.12
N ALA A 164 7.52 8.20 -12.11
CA ALA A 164 6.30 7.88 -12.84
C ALA A 164 6.34 8.30 -14.32
N THR A 165 7.09 9.34 -14.64
CA THR A 165 7.31 9.77 -16.04
C THR A 165 8.51 9.09 -16.67
N GLY A 166 9.06 8.06 -16.01
CA GLY A 166 10.29 7.38 -16.39
C GLY A 166 10.23 6.81 -17.80
N ILE A 167 11.23 7.18 -18.57
CA ILE A 167 11.51 6.67 -19.93
C ILE A 167 11.85 5.17 -19.88
N GLN A 168 12.04 4.60 -18.68
CA GLN A 168 12.46 3.22 -18.44
C GLN A 168 11.51 2.53 -17.46
N PRO A 169 10.72 1.52 -17.93
CA PRO A 169 9.73 0.81 -17.13
C PRO A 169 10.30 0.11 -15.89
N GLU A 170 11.57 -0.30 -15.93
CA GLU A 170 12.21 -1.10 -14.91
C GLU A 170 12.37 -0.40 -13.55
N TRP A 171 12.20 0.91 -13.49
CA TRP A 171 12.23 1.69 -12.25
C TRP A 171 11.05 2.66 -12.09
N ALA A 172 9.93 2.35 -12.76
CA ALA A 172 8.66 3.02 -12.56
C ALA A 172 7.88 2.41 -11.40
N PHE A 173 7.05 3.19 -10.72
CA PHE A 173 6.09 2.66 -9.76
C PHE A 173 4.97 1.90 -10.47
N ASP A 174 4.54 0.80 -9.87
CA ASP A 174 3.39 0.01 -10.32
C ASP A 174 2.05 0.59 -9.86
N ALA A 175 2.04 1.31 -8.73
CA ALA A 175 0.86 1.97 -8.17
C ALA A 175 1.25 3.10 -7.20
N ILE A 176 0.24 3.83 -6.74
CA ILE A 176 0.37 4.87 -5.72
C ILE A 176 -0.63 4.60 -4.60
N GLU A 177 -0.19 4.69 -3.35
CA GLU A 177 -1.07 4.73 -2.20
C GLU A 177 -1.75 6.11 -2.16
N THR A 178 -3.01 6.13 -2.54
CA THR A 178 -3.81 7.36 -2.65
C THR A 178 -4.79 7.54 -1.48
N LEU A 179 -5.00 6.47 -0.70
CA LEU A 179 -5.68 6.53 0.58
C LEU A 179 -4.82 5.82 1.61
N ASN A 180 -4.21 6.60 2.49
CA ASN A 180 -3.59 6.13 3.71
C ASN A 180 -4.43 6.66 4.89
N SER A 181 -4.94 5.75 5.74
CA SER A 181 -5.90 6.11 6.79
C SER A 181 -5.27 6.83 7.97
N SER A 182 -3.96 6.68 8.19
CA SER A 182 -3.22 7.31 9.29
C SER A 182 -2.99 8.81 9.05
N LEU A 183 -3.09 9.26 7.80
CA LEU A 183 -2.69 10.61 7.41
C LEU A 183 -3.56 11.71 7.98
N PHE A 184 -2.88 12.69 8.54
CA PHE A 184 -3.42 13.98 8.89
C PHE A 184 -2.42 15.08 8.52
N PRO A 185 -2.80 16.09 7.75
CA PRO A 185 -4.13 16.41 7.23
C PRO A 185 -4.49 15.63 5.94
N ARG A 186 -5.76 15.40 5.74
CA ARG A 186 -6.34 14.59 4.63
C ARG A 186 -6.00 15.07 3.22
N TYR A 187 -5.51 16.29 3.04
CA TYR A 187 -5.14 16.81 1.73
C TYR A 187 -4.02 16.01 1.05
N ALA A 188 -3.20 15.29 1.82
CA ALA A 188 -2.16 14.44 1.29
C ALA A 188 -2.75 13.33 0.39
N ASN A 189 -3.83 12.65 0.86
CA ASN A 189 -4.54 11.65 0.08
C ASN A 189 -5.14 12.24 -1.22
N VAL A 190 -5.77 13.41 -1.13
CA VAL A 190 -6.31 14.10 -2.31
C VAL A 190 -5.21 14.47 -3.31
N THR A 191 -4.05 14.90 -2.81
CA THR A 191 -2.90 15.22 -3.68
C THR A 191 -2.34 13.96 -4.34
N ALA A 192 -2.24 12.86 -3.60
CA ALA A 192 -1.81 11.56 -4.13
C ALA A 192 -2.77 11.05 -5.22
N GLN A 193 -4.08 11.17 -5.01
CA GLN A 193 -5.09 10.79 -6.00
C GLN A 193 -4.97 11.61 -7.29
N ARG A 194 -4.81 12.94 -7.17
CA ARG A 194 -4.58 13.81 -8.35
C ARG A 194 -3.30 13.45 -9.10
N ALA A 195 -2.24 13.13 -8.37
CA ALA A 195 -0.99 12.69 -8.98
C ALA A 195 -1.14 11.36 -9.69
N ALA A 196 -1.77 10.34 -9.07
CA ALA A 196 -2.02 9.04 -9.66
C ALA A 196 -2.83 9.17 -10.96
N THR A 197 -3.90 10.00 -10.95
CA THR A 197 -4.70 10.29 -12.14
C THR A 197 -3.86 10.94 -13.25
N ALA A 198 -3.06 11.96 -12.91
CA ALA A 198 -2.22 12.66 -13.89
C ALA A 198 -1.13 11.77 -14.49
N LEU A 199 -0.67 10.76 -13.75
CA LEU A 199 0.38 9.83 -14.15
C LEU A 199 -0.17 8.53 -14.77
N GLY A 200 -1.48 8.32 -14.73
CA GLY A 200 -2.12 7.10 -15.22
C GLY A 200 -1.75 5.85 -14.40
N LEU A 201 -1.37 6.02 -13.13
CA LEU A 201 -0.96 4.91 -12.26
C LEU A 201 -2.15 4.35 -11.46
N PRO A 202 -2.18 3.03 -11.24
CA PRO A 202 -3.13 2.39 -10.35
C PRO A 202 -3.12 3.00 -8.96
N MET A 203 -4.27 2.99 -8.30
CA MET A 203 -4.46 3.55 -6.97
C MET A 203 -4.72 2.44 -5.96
N ILE A 204 -4.12 2.54 -4.79
CA ILE A 204 -4.40 1.65 -3.67
C ILE A 204 -4.80 2.43 -2.42
N GLY A 205 -5.44 1.71 -1.48
CA GLY A 205 -5.68 2.16 -0.12
C GLY A 205 -5.07 1.19 0.88
N GLY A 206 -4.55 1.73 1.97
CA GLY A 206 -4.03 1.00 3.12
C GLY A 206 -4.38 1.70 4.43
N SER A 207 -4.43 0.94 5.52
CA SER A 207 -4.73 1.52 6.83
C SER A 207 -3.52 2.17 7.49
N ASP A 208 -2.32 1.74 7.12
CA ASP A 208 -1.06 2.08 7.78
C ASP A 208 -1.14 1.80 9.29
N SER A 209 -1.74 0.64 9.58
CA SER A 209 -2.11 0.31 10.94
C SER A 209 -0.93 -0.22 11.75
N HIS A 210 -0.68 0.45 12.87
CA HIS A 210 0.29 0.04 13.91
C HIS A 210 -0.41 -0.59 15.12
N GLN A 211 -1.73 -0.80 15.05
CA GLN A 211 -2.55 -1.35 16.13
C GLN A 211 -3.79 -2.05 15.59
N LEU A 212 -4.21 -3.15 16.19
CA LEU A 212 -5.31 -3.99 15.68
C LEU A 212 -6.60 -3.20 15.36
N ARG A 213 -6.97 -2.25 16.21
CA ARG A 213 -8.24 -1.50 16.07
C ARG A 213 -8.38 -0.67 14.80
N THR A 214 -7.28 -0.34 14.12
CA THR A 214 -7.28 0.47 12.89
C THR A 214 -7.04 -0.36 11.62
N VAL A 215 -6.85 -1.66 11.75
CA VAL A 215 -6.75 -2.61 10.63
C VAL A 215 -8.04 -2.56 9.80
N GLY A 216 -7.91 -2.43 8.49
CA GLY A 216 -9.05 -2.33 7.57
C GLY A 216 -9.71 -0.95 7.51
N TYR A 217 -9.18 0.08 8.18
CA TYR A 217 -9.72 1.44 8.02
C TYR A 217 -9.50 1.98 6.62
N GLY A 218 -8.34 1.74 6.02
CA GLY A 218 -8.07 1.93 4.60
C GLY A 218 -7.86 0.59 3.93
N TYR A 219 -8.40 0.43 2.75
CA TYR A 219 -8.29 -0.80 1.99
C TYR A 219 -8.42 -0.56 0.49
N THR A 220 -8.02 -1.54 -0.28
CA THR A 220 -8.15 -1.58 -1.73
C THR A 220 -9.26 -2.54 -2.12
N VAL A 221 -10.19 -2.08 -2.94
CA VAL A 221 -11.24 -2.91 -3.56
C VAL A 221 -10.78 -3.36 -4.94
N TYR A 222 -10.99 -4.62 -5.25
CA TYR A 222 -10.64 -5.20 -6.54
C TYR A 222 -11.59 -6.34 -6.92
N ALA A 223 -11.64 -6.68 -8.21
CA ALA A 223 -12.36 -7.83 -8.69
C ALA A 223 -11.51 -9.09 -8.52
N GLY A 224 -12.02 -10.08 -7.78
CA GLY A 224 -11.28 -11.31 -7.55
C GLY A 224 -11.60 -11.96 -6.22
N ARG A 225 -10.72 -12.88 -5.76
CA ARG A 225 -10.92 -13.66 -4.53
C ARG A 225 -9.67 -13.81 -3.67
N ASN A 226 -8.49 -13.53 -4.21
CA ASN A 226 -7.21 -13.88 -3.60
C ASN A 226 -6.10 -12.89 -3.99
N ALA A 227 -4.91 -13.06 -3.43
CA ALA A 227 -3.75 -12.22 -3.69
C ALA A 227 -3.28 -12.24 -5.16
N SER A 228 -3.46 -13.35 -5.87
CA SER A 228 -3.10 -13.44 -7.30
C SER A 228 -4.02 -12.58 -8.17
N ASP A 229 -5.33 -12.58 -7.87
CA ASP A 229 -6.30 -11.72 -8.55
C ASP A 229 -6.00 -10.24 -8.28
N LEU A 230 -5.66 -9.90 -7.03
CA LEU A 230 -5.23 -8.54 -6.66
C LEU A 230 -3.99 -8.12 -7.44
N ARG A 231 -2.98 -8.99 -7.55
CA ARG A 231 -1.77 -8.73 -8.34
C ARG A 231 -2.12 -8.43 -9.80
N SER A 232 -3.02 -9.20 -10.38
CA SER A 232 -3.53 -8.97 -11.72
C SER A 232 -4.29 -7.64 -11.82
N ALA A 233 -5.14 -7.34 -10.84
CA ALA A 233 -5.90 -6.09 -10.80
C ALA A 233 -4.98 -4.86 -10.72
N LEU A 234 -3.93 -4.90 -9.89
CA LEU A 234 -2.91 -3.85 -9.80
C LEU A 234 -2.24 -3.60 -11.16
N ARG A 235 -1.76 -4.66 -11.82
CA ARG A 235 -1.09 -4.55 -13.12
C ARG A 235 -1.98 -3.97 -14.23
N HIS A 236 -3.29 -4.10 -14.10
CA HIS A 236 -4.26 -3.61 -15.10
C HIS A 236 -4.98 -2.32 -14.68
N GLY A 237 -4.59 -1.69 -13.57
CA GLY A 237 -5.25 -0.48 -13.07
C GLY A 237 -6.71 -0.69 -12.64
N ARG A 238 -7.05 -1.90 -12.16
CA ARG A 238 -8.42 -2.29 -11.78
C ARG A 238 -8.57 -2.39 -10.25
N THR A 239 -8.00 -1.43 -9.55
CA THR A 239 -8.06 -1.31 -8.11
C THR A 239 -8.68 0.02 -7.72
N CYS A 240 -9.38 0.05 -6.58
CA CYS A 240 -9.99 1.25 -6.07
C CYS A 240 -9.70 1.40 -4.57
N PRO A 241 -9.10 2.52 -4.13
CA PRO A 241 -8.94 2.82 -2.72
C PRO A 241 -10.29 3.09 -2.07
N ALA A 242 -10.51 2.59 -0.87
CA ALA A 242 -11.71 2.83 -0.09
C ALA A 242 -11.41 2.79 1.41
N GLY A 243 -12.31 3.35 2.23
CA GLY A 243 -12.16 3.32 3.68
C GLY A 243 -12.34 4.69 4.34
N ALA A 244 -11.89 4.79 5.58
CA ALA A 244 -11.98 5.97 6.42
C ALA A 244 -10.61 6.34 7.00
N ASN A 245 -10.41 7.60 7.32
CA ASN A 245 -9.22 8.01 8.06
C ASN A 245 -9.37 7.66 9.55
N TRP A 246 -8.24 7.54 10.25
CA TRP A 246 -8.22 7.39 11.69
C TRP A 246 -9.00 8.53 12.37
N SER A 247 -9.64 8.21 13.46
CA SER A 247 -10.24 9.23 14.31
C SER A 247 -9.18 9.99 15.10
N TYR A 248 -9.51 11.13 15.66
CA TYR A 248 -8.62 11.87 16.57
C TYR A 248 -8.21 11.03 17.78
N THR A 249 -9.07 10.13 18.24
CA THR A 249 -8.77 9.21 19.34
C THR A 249 -7.75 8.15 18.91
N ASP A 250 -7.81 7.67 17.69
CA ASP A 250 -6.82 6.72 17.14
C ASP A 250 -5.46 7.37 17.05
N LEU A 251 -5.41 8.59 16.52
CA LEU A 251 -4.20 9.38 16.42
C LEU A 251 -3.59 9.67 17.79
N ALA A 252 -4.41 10.04 18.78
CA ALA A 252 -3.94 10.30 20.15
C ALA A 252 -3.33 9.04 20.79
N VAL A 253 -3.94 7.86 20.58
CA VAL A 253 -3.42 6.58 21.07
C VAL A 253 -2.10 6.25 20.40
N ALA A 254 -2.01 6.39 19.07
CA ALA A 254 -0.77 6.12 18.32
C ALA A 254 0.36 7.05 18.76
N THR A 255 0.08 8.36 18.88
CA THR A 255 1.06 9.36 19.35
C THR A 255 1.51 9.08 20.78
N GLY A 256 0.59 8.72 21.68
CA GLY A 256 0.93 8.34 23.07
C GLY A 256 1.88 7.15 23.14
N ARG A 257 1.66 6.15 22.31
CA ARG A 257 2.55 4.97 22.20
C ARG A 257 3.92 5.32 21.65
N LEU A 258 3.99 6.19 20.62
CA LEU A 258 5.26 6.66 20.07
C LEU A 258 6.08 7.39 21.13
N VAL A 259 5.44 8.31 21.87
CA VAL A 259 6.11 9.03 22.99
C VAL A 259 6.62 8.06 24.06
N GLN A 260 5.81 7.05 24.42
CA GLN A 260 6.22 6.04 25.40
C GLN A 260 7.43 5.24 24.90
N ARG A 261 7.45 4.81 23.63
CA ARG A 261 8.60 4.09 23.04
C ARG A 261 9.86 4.92 23.01
N VAL A 262 9.78 6.19 22.56
CA VAL A 262 10.92 7.10 22.54
C VAL A 262 11.46 7.33 23.95
N SER A 263 10.58 7.50 24.93
CA SER A 263 10.95 7.63 26.34
C SER A 263 11.65 6.37 26.86
N MET A 264 11.11 5.19 26.58
CA MET A 264 11.70 3.91 27.01
C MET A 264 13.05 3.65 26.32
N ALA A 265 13.18 3.98 25.03
CA ALA A 265 14.44 3.88 24.30
C ALA A 265 15.50 4.83 24.88
N GLY A 266 15.11 6.06 25.20
CA GLY A 266 15.98 7.03 25.86
C GLY A 266 16.43 6.56 27.24
N VAL A 267 15.53 6.00 28.05
CA VAL A 267 15.86 5.40 29.36
C VAL A 267 16.80 4.20 29.19
N SER A 268 16.53 3.31 28.22
CA SER A 268 17.40 2.16 27.96
C SER A 268 18.82 2.59 27.55
N LEU A 269 18.93 3.60 26.67
CA LEU A 269 20.21 4.14 26.25
C LEU A 269 20.97 4.77 27.42
N ALA A 270 20.27 5.51 28.28
CA ALA A 270 20.86 6.09 29.49
C ALA A 270 21.32 5.01 30.48
N LEU A 271 20.53 3.95 30.69
CA LEU A 271 20.92 2.83 31.57
C LEU A 271 22.11 2.04 31.03
N ARG A 272 22.19 1.85 29.70
CA ARG A 272 23.37 1.25 29.05
C ARG A 272 24.63 2.12 29.23
N SER A 273 24.50 3.46 29.11
CA SER A 273 25.62 4.39 29.26
C SER A 273 26.23 4.43 30.69
N ILE A 274 25.42 4.03 31.68
CA ILE A 274 25.87 3.92 33.09
C ILE A 274 26.09 2.47 33.57
N GLY A 275 26.02 1.48 32.63
CA GLY A 275 26.35 0.08 32.89
C GLY A 275 25.33 -0.68 33.72
N LEU A 276 24.09 -0.20 33.85
CA LEU A 276 23.02 -0.87 34.61
C LEU A 276 22.22 -1.89 33.80
N VAL A 277 22.37 -1.89 32.47
CA VAL A 277 21.75 -2.88 31.57
C VAL A 277 22.74 -3.19 30.45
N SER A 278 22.88 -4.48 30.10
CA SER A 278 23.74 -4.96 29.03
C SER A 278 23.13 -4.71 27.64
#